data_086e1d24a43415c137483d69856604f4
#
_entry.id   086e1d24a43415c137483d69856604f4
#
_cell.length_a   1.000
_cell.length_b   1.000
_cell.length_c   1.000
_cell.angle_alpha   90.00
_cell.angle_beta   90.00
_cell.angle_gamma   90.00
#
_symmetry.space_group_name_H-M   'P 1'
#
loop_
_entity.id
_entity.type
_entity.pdbx_description
1 polymer ?
#
loop_
_entity_poly.entity_id
_entity_poly.type
_entity_poly.pdbx_seq_one_letter_code
_entity_poly.pdbx_strand_id
1 'polypeptide(L)'
;TDTWTIEEAMNESHLLLRNVQPAAAGTVVGAALDGDGDRCLIIEATETGYKVVDGDAIADLLLKAAAKNSPNSQWHLAASIESDLALLSNPCSGLEIMTSETAVGDRWLSVELRKNGLVGEEMPKLFGVEDSGHVVLPSSHPQLENQWSLVGDGAATLVSYLLAKS
;
A
#
# COMPACT_ATOMS: atom_id res chain seq x y z
N THR A 1 -0.78 7.06 21.74
CA THR A 1 -1.48 6.15 20.83
C THR A 1 -0.73 4.86 20.92
N ASP A 2 -1.35 3.92 21.63
CA ASP A 2 -0.77 2.61 21.83
C ASP A 2 -0.74 1.91 20.48
N THR A 3 0.42 1.88 19.87
CA THR A 3 0.70 0.95 18.80
C THR A 3 0.61 -0.43 19.42
N TRP A 4 -0.50 -1.10 19.16
CA TRP A 4 -0.56 -2.54 19.33
C TRP A 4 0.57 -3.11 18.48
N THR A 5 1.51 -3.76 19.12
CA THR A 5 2.45 -4.55 18.33
C THR A 5 1.63 -5.63 17.64
N ILE A 6 1.92 -5.87 16.39
CA ILE A 6 1.23 -6.89 15.59
C ILE A 6 1.28 -8.25 16.27
N GLU A 7 2.34 -8.53 17.04
CA GLU A 7 2.43 -9.72 17.88
C GLU A 7 1.37 -9.75 18.98
N GLU A 8 1.05 -8.63 19.61
CA GLU A 8 -0.02 -8.55 20.63
C GLU A 8 -1.39 -8.68 19.96
N ALA A 9 -1.63 -8.02 18.83
CA ALA A 9 -2.84 -8.19 18.05
C ALA A 9 -2.98 -9.62 17.53
N MET A 10 -1.92 -10.27 17.08
CA MET A 10 -1.94 -11.70 16.69
C MET A 10 -2.14 -12.63 17.88
N ASN A 11 -1.60 -12.33 19.04
CA ASN A 11 -1.78 -13.13 20.24
C ASN A 11 -3.20 -13.02 20.80
N GLU A 12 -3.84 -11.85 20.73
CA GLU A 12 -5.23 -11.68 21.13
C GLU A 12 -6.24 -12.05 20.02
N SER A 13 -5.95 -11.76 18.77
CA SER A 13 -6.71 -12.23 17.59
C SER A 13 -6.57 -13.74 17.36
N HIS A 14 -5.70 -14.39 18.09
CA HIS A 14 -5.58 -15.85 18.10
C HIS A 14 -6.93 -16.55 18.31
N LEU A 15 -7.88 -15.93 19.00
CA LEU A 15 -9.24 -16.44 19.13
C LEU A 15 -10.06 -16.37 17.83
N LEU A 16 -9.87 -15.34 17.02
CA LEU A 16 -10.52 -15.20 15.72
C LEU A 16 -9.85 -16.09 14.67
N LEU A 17 -8.51 -16.14 14.67
CA LEU A 17 -7.73 -16.93 13.72
C LEU A 17 -7.76 -18.43 14.03
N ARG A 18 -8.05 -18.85 15.25
CA ARG A 18 -8.21 -20.28 15.65
C ARG A 18 -9.26 -21.03 14.83
N ASN A 19 -10.25 -20.33 14.30
CA ASN A 19 -11.33 -20.92 13.51
C ASN A 19 -11.14 -20.75 12.02
N VAL A 20 -10.06 -20.09 11.58
CA VAL A 20 -9.72 -19.99 10.15
C VAL A 20 -9.15 -21.33 9.70
N GLN A 21 -9.77 -21.94 8.71
CA GLN A 21 -9.27 -23.16 8.09
C GLN A 21 -7.84 -22.94 7.57
N PRO A 22 -6.94 -23.91 7.66
CA PRO A 22 -5.62 -23.81 7.05
C PRO A 22 -5.76 -23.37 5.59
N ALA A 23 -5.21 -22.20 5.27
CA ALA A 23 -5.22 -21.66 3.92
C ALA A 23 -3.88 -21.93 3.26
N ALA A 24 -3.87 -22.03 1.93
CA ALA A 24 -2.63 -22.12 1.18
C ALA A 24 -1.73 -20.90 1.44
N ALA A 25 -0.42 -21.10 1.50
CA ALA A 25 0.53 -20.02 1.68
C ALA A 25 0.31 -18.92 0.60
N GLY A 26 0.36 -17.66 1.03
CA GLY A 26 0.05 -16.51 0.20
C GLY A 26 -1.43 -16.14 0.10
N THR A 27 -2.34 -16.92 0.69
CA THR A 27 -3.76 -16.56 0.74
C THR A 27 -3.97 -15.41 1.73
N VAL A 28 -4.68 -14.37 1.31
CA VAL A 28 -5.13 -13.30 2.22
C VAL A 28 -6.24 -13.85 3.11
N VAL A 29 -6.01 -13.89 4.41
CA VAL A 29 -6.95 -14.43 5.40
C VAL A 29 -7.61 -13.33 6.24
N GLY A 30 -7.10 -12.12 6.18
CA GLY A 30 -7.67 -10.99 6.89
C GLY A 30 -6.96 -9.67 6.55
N ALA A 31 -7.53 -8.60 7.06
CA ALA A 31 -6.94 -7.27 7.03
C ALA A 31 -7.31 -6.52 8.31
N ALA A 32 -6.43 -5.66 8.77
CA ALA A 32 -6.64 -4.76 9.88
C ALA A 32 -6.65 -3.32 9.39
N LEU A 33 -7.72 -2.62 9.68
CA LEU A 33 -7.84 -1.18 9.46
C LEU A 33 -7.64 -0.47 10.80
N ASP A 34 -7.09 0.71 10.77
CA ASP A 34 -6.97 1.54 11.97
C ASP A 34 -8.28 2.30 12.30
N GLY A 35 -8.24 3.21 13.28
CA GLY A 35 -9.45 3.80 13.86
C GLY A 35 -10.26 4.69 12.92
N ASP A 36 -9.63 5.33 11.96
CA ASP A 36 -10.24 6.19 10.92
C ASP A 36 -10.23 5.54 9.53
N GLY A 37 -9.62 4.35 9.40
CA GLY A 37 -9.73 3.50 8.22
C GLY A 37 -8.84 3.93 7.05
N ASP A 38 -7.85 4.77 7.28
CA ASP A 38 -6.92 5.25 6.24
C ASP A 38 -5.70 4.33 6.04
N ARG A 39 -5.42 3.44 7.00
CA ARG A 39 -4.36 2.43 6.96
C ARG A 39 -4.92 1.02 6.83
N CYS A 40 -4.15 0.18 6.18
CA CYS A 40 -4.47 -1.24 6.03
C CYS A 40 -3.21 -2.10 6.19
N LEU A 41 -3.22 -3.00 7.16
CA LEU A 41 -2.27 -4.10 7.24
C LEU A 41 -2.98 -5.38 6.81
N ILE A 42 -2.32 -6.19 6.00
CA ILE A 42 -2.92 -7.39 5.41
C ILE A 42 -2.32 -8.62 6.09
N ILE A 43 -3.14 -9.62 6.35
CA ILE A 43 -2.71 -10.88 6.96
C ILE A 43 -2.74 -11.96 5.90
N GLU A 44 -1.59 -12.56 5.64
CA GLU A 44 -1.44 -13.68 4.71
C GLU A 44 -1.06 -14.97 5.43
N ALA A 45 -1.62 -16.08 4.95
CA ALA A 45 -1.20 -17.41 5.36
C ALA A 45 0.23 -17.71 4.88
N THR A 46 0.99 -18.40 5.72
CA THR A 46 2.29 -19.00 5.38
C THR A 46 2.20 -20.52 5.56
N GLU A 47 3.26 -21.22 5.25
CA GLU A 47 3.32 -22.68 5.48
C GLU A 47 3.16 -23.07 6.95
N THR A 48 3.59 -22.20 7.87
CA THR A 48 3.65 -22.51 9.31
C THR A 48 2.77 -21.59 10.17
N GLY A 49 2.02 -20.64 9.57
CA GLY A 49 1.22 -19.67 10.32
C GLY A 49 0.75 -18.52 9.46
N TYR A 50 0.94 -17.32 9.94
CA TYR A 50 0.51 -16.08 9.28
C TYR A 50 1.65 -15.05 9.30
N LYS A 51 1.66 -14.17 8.31
CA LYS A 51 2.51 -12.98 8.29
C LYS A 51 1.66 -11.73 8.09
N VAL A 52 2.15 -10.62 8.58
CA VAL A 52 1.61 -9.31 8.25
C VAL A 52 2.33 -8.79 7.02
N VAL A 53 1.55 -8.25 6.12
CA VAL A 53 2.01 -7.50 4.94
C VAL A 53 1.81 -6.03 5.28
N ASP A 54 2.90 -5.32 5.45
CA ASP A 54 2.99 -3.90 5.75
C ASP A 54 2.89 -3.04 4.49
N GLY A 55 2.99 -1.73 4.65
CA GLY A 55 2.89 -0.79 3.54
C GLY A 55 3.98 -1.00 2.49
N ASP A 56 5.19 -1.30 2.89
CA ASP A 56 6.31 -1.50 1.96
C ASP A 56 6.11 -2.75 1.10
N ALA A 57 5.64 -3.84 1.70
CA ALA A 57 5.32 -5.07 0.97
C ALA A 57 4.08 -4.89 0.07
N ILE A 58 3.10 -4.07 0.48
CA ILE A 58 1.97 -3.67 -0.38
C ILE A 58 2.50 -2.89 -1.58
N ALA A 59 3.35 -1.89 -1.37
CA ALA A 59 3.93 -1.08 -2.43
C ALA A 59 4.71 -1.91 -3.44
N ASP A 60 5.55 -2.82 -2.99
CA ASP A 60 6.30 -3.74 -3.85
C ASP A 60 5.38 -4.58 -4.75
N LEU A 61 4.29 -5.12 -4.19
CA LEU A 61 3.32 -5.88 -4.98
C LEU A 61 2.60 -5.00 -6.02
N LEU A 62 2.19 -3.79 -5.64
CA LEU A 62 1.52 -2.86 -6.56
C LEU A 62 2.43 -2.47 -7.73
N LEU A 63 3.73 -2.21 -7.48
CA LEU A 63 4.71 -1.94 -8.52
C LEU A 63 4.92 -3.14 -9.45
N LYS A 64 5.00 -4.36 -8.91
CA LYS A 64 5.10 -5.59 -9.70
C LYS A 64 3.88 -5.80 -10.60
N ALA A 65 2.68 -5.54 -10.09
CA ALA A 65 1.47 -5.59 -10.87
C ALA A 65 1.44 -4.50 -11.96
N ALA A 66 1.88 -3.29 -11.64
CA ALA A 66 2.00 -2.21 -12.62
C ALA A 66 2.99 -2.56 -13.74
N ALA A 67 4.15 -3.17 -13.42
CA ALA A 67 5.12 -3.63 -14.40
C ALA A 67 4.55 -4.70 -15.35
N LYS A 68 3.76 -5.63 -14.80
CA LYS A 68 3.09 -6.68 -15.59
C LYS A 68 2.05 -6.09 -16.54
N ASN A 69 1.26 -5.13 -16.07
CA ASN A 69 0.13 -4.56 -16.81
C ASN A 69 0.51 -3.43 -17.78
N SER A 70 1.55 -2.69 -17.47
CA SER A 70 2.02 -1.53 -18.25
C SER A 70 3.55 -1.44 -18.23
N PRO A 71 4.26 -2.37 -18.91
CA PRO A 71 5.72 -2.38 -18.90
C PRO A 71 6.28 -1.09 -19.50
N ASN A 72 7.45 -0.67 -19.01
CA ASN A 72 8.15 0.55 -19.38
C ASN A 72 7.38 1.86 -19.11
N SER A 73 6.35 1.81 -18.28
CA SER A 73 5.67 3.03 -17.83
C SER A 73 6.48 3.74 -16.75
N GLN A 74 6.35 5.06 -16.72
CA GLN A 74 6.97 5.89 -15.69
C GLN A 74 6.05 6.01 -14.49
N TRP A 75 6.61 5.76 -13.31
CA TRP A 75 5.91 5.87 -12.04
C TRP A 75 6.65 6.79 -11.08
N HIS A 76 5.92 7.38 -10.16
CA HIS A 76 6.50 8.08 -9.01
C HIS A 76 6.06 7.41 -7.71
N LEU A 77 7.01 6.91 -6.94
CA LEU A 77 6.84 6.37 -5.60
C LEU A 77 7.38 7.36 -4.58
N ALA A 78 6.53 7.86 -3.71
CA ALA A 78 6.95 8.57 -2.52
C ALA A 78 6.84 7.63 -1.31
N ALA A 79 7.89 7.52 -0.51
CA ALA A 79 7.87 6.71 0.71
C ALA A 79 8.35 7.52 1.92
N SER A 80 7.84 7.20 3.09
CA SER A 80 8.29 7.85 4.32
C SER A 80 9.70 7.41 4.69
N ILE A 81 10.40 8.20 5.48
CA ILE A 81 11.74 7.87 5.99
C ILE A 81 11.78 6.58 6.84
N GLU A 82 10.64 6.08 7.27
CA GLU A 82 10.51 4.82 8.03
C GLU A 82 10.41 3.60 7.11
N SER A 83 10.13 3.79 5.81
CA SER A 83 10.06 2.71 4.82
C SER A 83 11.41 2.06 4.56
N ASP A 84 11.40 0.80 4.13
CA ASP A 84 12.62 0.05 3.81
C ASP A 84 13.40 0.75 2.67
N LEU A 85 14.66 1.00 2.91
CA LEU A 85 15.57 1.57 1.90
C LEU A 85 15.61 0.74 0.61
N ALA A 86 15.36 -0.57 0.68
CA ALA A 86 15.32 -1.44 -0.49
C ALA A 86 14.16 -1.05 -1.44
N LEU A 87 13.03 -0.61 -0.91
CA LEU A 87 11.90 -0.14 -1.70
C LEU A 87 12.26 1.09 -2.56
N LEU A 88 13.05 2.01 -2.00
CA LEU A 88 13.46 3.22 -2.69
C LEU A 88 14.70 3.04 -3.58
N SER A 89 15.65 2.19 -3.16
CA SER A 89 16.93 2.04 -3.85
C SER A 89 16.94 1.00 -4.95
N ASN A 90 16.03 0.02 -4.90
CA ASN A 90 15.94 -1.05 -5.88
C ASN A 90 14.48 -1.38 -6.21
N PRO A 91 13.74 -0.39 -6.74
CA PRO A 91 12.34 -0.62 -7.09
C PRO A 91 12.22 -1.64 -8.21
N CYS A 92 11.03 -2.18 -8.34
CA CYS A 92 10.67 -3.26 -9.26
C CYS A 92 11.26 -3.08 -10.69
N SER A 93 11.92 -4.09 -11.20
CA SER A 93 12.37 -4.12 -12.60
C SER A 93 11.18 -4.12 -13.58
N GLY A 94 11.34 -3.45 -14.72
CA GLY A 94 10.30 -3.35 -15.75
C GLY A 94 9.47 -2.07 -15.71
N LEU A 95 9.76 -1.17 -14.78
CA LEU A 95 9.22 0.19 -14.72
C LEU A 95 10.36 1.21 -14.68
N GLU A 96 10.10 2.42 -15.13
CA GLU A 96 10.90 3.59 -14.82
C GLU A 96 10.31 4.24 -13.57
N ILE A 97 10.95 4.09 -12.42
CA ILE A 97 10.41 4.59 -11.15
C ILE A 97 11.27 5.74 -10.64
N MET A 98 10.65 6.91 -10.54
CA MET A 98 11.16 8.02 -9.75
C MET A 98 10.79 7.77 -8.29
N THR A 99 11.77 7.79 -7.40
CA THR A 99 11.57 7.61 -5.97
C THR A 99 11.81 8.90 -5.22
N SER A 100 11.03 9.16 -4.19
CA SER A 100 11.20 10.29 -3.28
C SER A 100 11.03 9.84 -1.84
N GLU A 101 11.93 10.28 -0.97
CA GLU A 101 11.82 10.10 0.47
C GLU A 101 11.13 11.31 1.10
N THR A 102 10.21 11.09 2.02
CA THR A 102 9.47 12.13 2.73
C THR A 102 9.56 11.98 4.25
N ALA A 103 9.22 13.03 4.97
CA ALA A 103 8.92 12.89 6.39
C ALA A 103 7.66 12.03 6.58
N VAL A 104 7.50 11.46 7.78
CA VAL A 104 6.34 10.66 8.17
C VAL A 104 5.07 11.51 8.17
N GLY A 105 4.00 10.95 7.65
CA GLY A 105 2.66 11.55 7.57
C GLY A 105 2.17 11.74 6.14
N ASP A 106 0.93 11.35 5.90
CA ASP A 106 0.20 11.40 4.62
C ASP A 106 0.32 12.74 3.88
N ARG A 107 0.30 13.80 4.66
CA ARG A 107 0.47 15.18 4.19
C ARG A 107 1.78 15.34 3.41
N TRP A 108 2.88 14.73 3.86
CA TRP A 108 4.18 14.88 3.22
C TRP A 108 4.25 14.05 1.94
N LEU A 109 3.69 12.84 1.96
CA LEU A 109 3.51 12.02 0.76
C LEU A 109 2.69 12.79 -0.29
N SER A 110 1.55 13.34 0.12
CA SER A 110 0.67 14.11 -0.76
C SER A 110 1.33 15.38 -1.33
N VAL A 111 2.11 16.11 -0.53
CA VAL A 111 2.87 17.29 -1.00
C VAL A 111 3.89 16.89 -2.06
N GLU A 112 4.61 15.81 -1.85
CA GLU A 112 5.62 15.32 -2.79
C GLU A 112 4.99 14.89 -4.11
N LEU A 113 3.95 14.06 -4.04
CA LEU A 113 3.28 13.50 -5.21
C LEU A 113 2.59 14.58 -6.07
N ARG A 114 2.07 15.64 -5.45
CA ARG A 114 1.43 16.78 -6.16
C ARG A 114 2.38 17.53 -7.10
N LYS A 115 3.68 17.42 -6.93
CA LYS A 115 4.67 18.04 -7.83
C LYS A 115 4.59 17.51 -9.26
N ASN A 116 4.03 16.33 -9.47
CA ASN A 116 3.88 15.69 -10.79
C ASN A 116 2.61 16.10 -11.54
N GLY A 117 1.78 16.93 -10.90
CA GLY A 117 0.49 17.31 -11.45
C GLY A 117 -0.59 16.23 -11.28
N LEU A 118 -1.81 16.66 -11.03
CA LEU A 118 -2.98 15.81 -10.79
C LEU A 118 -4.11 16.16 -11.76
N VAL A 119 -3.76 16.55 -12.97
CA VAL A 119 -4.72 16.95 -14.02
C VAL A 119 -4.46 16.12 -15.27
N GLY A 120 -5.49 15.51 -15.83
CA GLY A 120 -5.41 14.69 -17.03
C GLY A 120 -6.54 13.67 -17.08
N GLU A 121 -6.82 13.15 -18.28
CA GLU A 121 -7.85 12.13 -18.49
C GLU A 121 -7.46 10.77 -17.89
N GLU A 122 -6.17 10.45 -17.92
CA GLU A 122 -5.66 9.20 -17.36
C GLU A 122 -5.27 9.35 -15.90
N MET A 123 -5.45 8.28 -15.12
CA MET A 123 -5.01 8.22 -13.74
C MET A 123 -3.49 8.41 -13.67
N PRO A 124 -3.01 9.36 -12.84
CA PRO A 124 -1.58 9.57 -12.66
C PRO A 124 -0.90 8.30 -12.12
N LYS A 125 0.25 7.95 -12.70
CA LYS A 125 1.04 6.79 -12.29
C LYS A 125 1.96 7.16 -11.11
N LEU A 126 1.36 7.33 -9.96
CA LEU A 126 2.06 7.69 -8.74
C LEU A 126 1.31 7.16 -7.52
N PHE A 127 2.02 6.91 -6.45
CA PHE A 127 1.45 6.65 -5.13
C PHE A 127 2.46 6.90 -4.02
N GLY A 128 1.94 7.07 -2.81
CA GLY A 128 2.74 7.23 -1.61
C GLY A 128 2.53 6.09 -0.63
N VAL A 129 3.52 5.78 0.18
CA VAL A 129 3.46 4.70 1.15
C VAL A 129 4.20 5.03 2.45
N GLU A 130 3.69 4.49 3.54
CA GLU A 130 4.35 4.35 4.82
C GLU A 130 4.33 2.86 5.22
N ASP A 131 5.36 2.40 5.90
CA ASP A 131 5.45 1.02 6.42
C ASP A 131 4.25 0.64 7.30
N SER A 132 3.67 1.62 7.99
CA SER A 132 2.45 1.48 8.81
C SER A 132 1.20 1.01 8.06
N GLY A 133 1.26 0.84 6.74
CA GLY A 133 0.13 0.44 5.90
C GLY A 133 -0.70 1.62 5.37
N HIS A 134 -0.23 2.85 5.54
CA HIS A 134 -0.84 4.02 4.93
C HIS A 134 -0.40 4.11 3.46
N VAL A 135 -1.35 3.95 2.54
CA VAL A 135 -1.09 4.04 1.10
C VAL A 135 -1.94 5.14 0.51
N VAL A 136 -1.29 6.13 -0.08
CA VAL A 136 -1.94 7.28 -0.73
C VAL A 136 -2.02 7.03 -2.23
N LEU A 137 -3.23 6.91 -2.76
CA LEU A 137 -3.51 6.60 -4.16
C LEU A 137 -4.22 7.77 -4.86
N PRO A 138 -4.03 7.93 -6.18
CA PRO A 138 -4.88 8.84 -6.96
C PRO A 138 -6.31 8.32 -7.03
N SER A 139 -7.25 9.21 -6.78
CA SER A 139 -8.68 8.98 -6.94
C SER A 139 -9.29 10.10 -7.78
N SER A 140 -10.26 9.80 -8.62
CA SER A 140 -10.94 10.82 -9.43
C SER A 140 -11.60 11.87 -8.53
N HIS A 141 -11.43 13.15 -8.88
CA HIS A 141 -12.05 14.22 -8.11
C HIS A 141 -13.57 14.18 -8.29
N PRO A 142 -14.39 14.20 -7.21
CA PRO A 142 -15.83 13.94 -7.31
C PRO A 142 -16.63 15.04 -8.05
N GLN A 143 -16.05 16.23 -8.23
CA GLN A 143 -16.74 17.40 -8.79
C GLN A 143 -16.01 18.02 -10.00
N LEU A 144 -14.77 17.62 -10.27
CA LEU A 144 -13.97 18.24 -11.32
C LEU A 144 -13.50 17.16 -12.30
N GLU A 145 -13.92 17.29 -13.55
CA GLU A 145 -13.49 16.38 -14.61
C GLU A 145 -11.99 16.49 -14.87
N ASN A 146 -11.37 15.36 -15.17
CA ASN A 146 -9.93 15.27 -15.47
C ASN A 146 -9.03 15.81 -14.35
N GLN A 147 -9.50 15.77 -13.12
CA GLN A 147 -8.71 16.08 -11.94
C GLN A 147 -8.66 14.88 -10.98
N TRP A 148 -7.53 14.74 -10.31
CA TRP A 148 -7.28 13.66 -9.37
C TRP A 148 -7.01 14.21 -7.99
N SER A 149 -7.50 13.50 -7.00
CA SER A 149 -7.18 13.72 -5.59
C SER A 149 -6.23 12.64 -5.10
N LEU A 150 -5.44 12.94 -4.10
CA LEU A 150 -4.64 11.95 -3.39
C LEU A 150 -5.39 11.57 -2.12
N VAL A 151 -5.64 10.29 -1.95
CA VAL A 151 -6.47 9.79 -0.86
C VAL A 151 -5.78 8.59 -0.20
N GLY A 152 -5.64 8.63 1.12
CA GLY A 152 -5.37 7.46 1.96
C GLY A 152 -6.70 6.79 2.28
N ASP A 153 -6.85 5.52 1.90
CA ASP A 153 -8.05 4.72 2.13
C ASP A 153 -7.64 3.26 2.28
N GLY A 154 -7.75 2.75 3.51
CA GLY A 154 -7.35 1.38 3.83
C GLY A 154 -8.19 0.32 3.10
N ALA A 155 -9.47 0.58 2.85
CA ALA A 155 -10.31 -0.34 2.10
C ALA A 155 -9.93 -0.35 0.62
N ALA A 156 -9.66 0.80 0.01
CA ALA A 156 -9.14 0.89 -1.35
C ALA A 156 -7.77 0.23 -1.49
N THR A 157 -6.91 0.37 -0.48
CA THR A 157 -5.61 -0.30 -0.40
C THR A 157 -5.76 -1.82 -0.41
N LEU A 158 -6.68 -2.38 0.41
CA LEU A 158 -6.97 -3.80 0.43
C LEU A 158 -7.46 -4.31 -0.94
N VAL A 159 -8.40 -3.60 -1.56
CA VAL A 159 -8.92 -3.97 -2.88
C VAL A 159 -7.81 -3.94 -3.93
N SER A 160 -6.97 -2.90 -3.93
CA SER A 160 -5.84 -2.77 -4.85
C SER A 160 -4.83 -3.92 -4.68
N TYR A 161 -4.56 -4.29 -3.43
CA TYR A 161 -3.70 -5.44 -3.12
C TYR A 161 -4.27 -6.77 -3.65
N LEU A 162 -5.56 -7.02 -3.41
CA LEU A 162 -6.22 -8.24 -3.88
C LEU A 162 -6.23 -8.33 -5.41
N LEU A 163 -6.47 -7.22 -6.10
CA LEU A 163 -6.41 -7.14 -7.57
C LEU A 163 -4.99 -7.36 -8.10
N ALA A 164 -3.98 -6.85 -7.40
CA ALA A 164 -2.58 -7.05 -7.78
C ALA A 164 -2.11 -8.52 -7.62
N LYS A 165 -2.76 -9.29 -6.75
CA LYS A 165 -2.48 -10.72 -6.53
C LYS A 165 -3.18 -11.64 -7.53
N SER A 166 -4.23 -11.19 -8.19
CA SER A 166 -5.00 -11.98 -9.16
C SER A 166 -4.29 -12.11 -10.51
#